data_889b3ba0dcc228e9664a81ff8785faa0
#
_entry.id   889b3ba0dcc228e9664a81ff8785faa0
#
_cell.length_a   1.000
_cell.length_b   1.000
_cell.length_c   1.000
_cell.angle_alpha   90.00
_cell.angle_beta   90.00
_cell.angle_gamma   90.00
#
_symmetry.space_group_name_H-M   'P 1'
#
loop_
_entity.id
_entity.type
_entity.pdbx_description
1 polymer ?
#
loop_
_entity_poly.entity_id
_entity_poly.type
_entity_poly.pdbx_seq_one_letter_code
_entity_poly.pdbx_strand_id
1 'polypeptide(L)'
;MENFYQILLACGVCAPFAAAAVIVCLWPFVSARAAKGLSLVAAGVLAVVAIALWSAMGSDGAFKFATNFPLLPQFALNAVSAPLFALAGIVGFAAVWQASIADMRGAKLYCLMLMVMLGGLAGAFASTNLIWIYAFHEFALIPTFVAMNLWGGAGRRMAAMQMAVYLTLGALVSLIGIIALYAQAGAEGFGLADIDVALVANSISADWQSYIFGLLLFGLGTLVSLFPFYSWAPRAYASAPTAFAMLHAGVLKKFGLYVLIQVAYPFLAIGAADWSLTIAVLALFNVIFIGLLTMAQRDLKMMVAYSSVAHMGICFLGLATMSVLGVGGAILMMFGHGISVALMLMLSTMIINRTGQWEMSKMGGLYRKAPVLGAFFVAASFAGVGLPGFANFWGELSVLTSLWNFSPTICILGATGIIISAIYSLRAIANVFMGEPAPELAAKYDTIGDMTLAEKIPALILVIGLLVVGFFPKTITTGLDSYLSSVPTFSQTK
;
A
#
# COMPACT_ATOMS: atom_id res chain seq x y z
N MET A 1 -23.49 21.64 -3.75
CA MET A 1 -22.42 20.93 -3.00
C MET A 1 -21.76 19.86 -3.85
N GLU A 2 -22.50 19.11 -4.66
CA GLU A 2 -21.96 18.02 -5.48
C GLU A 2 -20.84 18.48 -6.46
N ASN A 3 -21.06 19.53 -7.22
CA ASN A 3 -20.06 20.12 -8.12
C ASN A 3 -18.76 20.52 -7.38
N PHE A 4 -18.85 20.93 -6.12
CA PHE A 4 -17.69 21.30 -5.32
C PHE A 4 -16.81 20.08 -5.02
N TYR A 5 -17.40 18.96 -4.62
CA TYR A 5 -16.66 17.71 -4.34
C TYR A 5 -16.07 17.08 -5.61
N GLN A 6 -16.75 17.22 -6.76
CA GLN A 6 -16.22 16.78 -8.06
C GLN A 6 -14.96 17.56 -8.44
N ILE A 7 -14.97 18.88 -8.27
CA ILE A 7 -13.79 19.74 -8.50
C ILE A 7 -12.67 19.37 -7.52
N LEU A 8 -12.99 19.15 -6.23
CA LEU A 8 -12.00 18.72 -5.25
C LEU A 8 -11.34 17.41 -5.63
N LEU A 9 -12.10 16.40 -6.08
CA LEU A 9 -11.55 15.13 -6.49
C LEU A 9 -10.60 15.29 -7.69
N ALA A 10 -11.03 16.02 -8.72
CA ALA A 10 -10.19 16.33 -9.86
C ALA A 10 -8.91 17.08 -9.45
N CYS A 11 -9.02 18.08 -8.57
CA CYS A 11 -7.87 18.81 -8.03
C CYS A 11 -6.91 17.86 -7.26
N GLY A 12 -7.44 16.95 -6.44
CA GLY A 12 -6.62 15.99 -5.70
C GLY A 12 -5.80 15.09 -6.60
N VAL A 13 -6.42 14.53 -7.66
CA VAL A 13 -5.73 13.66 -8.62
C VAL A 13 -4.77 14.46 -9.49
N CYS A 14 -5.16 15.65 -9.96
CA CYS A 14 -4.37 16.44 -10.90
C CYS A 14 -3.22 17.23 -10.24
N ALA A 15 -3.29 17.56 -8.95
CA ALA A 15 -2.28 18.39 -8.28
C ALA A 15 -0.85 17.82 -8.38
N PRO A 16 -0.57 16.53 -8.13
CA PRO A 16 0.75 15.96 -8.32
C PRO A 16 1.23 16.03 -9.79
N PHE A 17 0.35 15.73 -10.76
CA PHE A 17 0.68 15.83 -12.19
C PHE A 17 0.94 17.27 -12.62
N ALA A 18 0.17 18.24 -12.13
CA ALA A 18 0.40 19.64 -12.37
C ALA A 18 1.77 20.11 -11.84
N ALA A 19 2.13 19.68 -10.64
CA ALA A 19 3.45 19.94 -10.10
C ALA A 19 4.57 19.31 -10.96
N ALA A 20 4.38 18.07 -11.42
CA ALA A 20 5.30 17.42 -12.33
C ALA A 20 5.44 18.19 -13.66
N ALA A 21 4.32 18.62 -14.25
CA ALA A 21 4.30 19.40 -15.49
C ALA A 21 5.01 20.75 -15.32
N VAL A 22 4.78 21.46 -14.23
CA VAL A 22 5.48 22.74 -13.93
C VAL A 22 6.99 22.50 -13.80
N ILE A 23 7.44 21.44 -13.12
CA ILE A 23 8.86 21.10 -13.00
C ILE A 23 9.46 20.83 -14.39
N VAL A 24 8.75 20.13 -15.28
CA VAL A 24 9.23 19.83 -16.64
C VAL A 24 9.26 21.09 -17.52
N CYS A 25 8.14 21.81 -17.61
CA CYS A 25 8.01 22.98 -18.49
C CYS A 25 8.95 24.12 -18.11
N LEU A 26 9.20 24.28 -16.80
CA LEU A 26 10.07 25.33 -16.29
C LEU A 26 11.44 24.78 -15.84
N TRP A 27 11.88 23.65 -16.39
CA TRP A 27 13.08 22.94 -15.95
C TRP A 27 14.34 23.82 -15.79
N PRO A 28 14.69 24.76 -16.72
CA PRO A 28 15.85 25.61 -16.56
C PRO A 28 15.73 26.60 -15.39
N PHE A 29 14.51 27.05 -15.09
CA PHE A 29 14.23 28.15 -14.15
C PHE A 29 13.89 27.64 -12.73
N VAL A 30 13.40 26.42 -12.60
CA VAL A 30 13.05 25.84 -11.29
C VAL A 30 14.30 25.40 -10.55
N SER A 31 14.55 25.95 -9.36
CA SER A 31 15.61 25.49 -8.47
C SER A 31 15.23 24.18 -7.79
N ALA A 32 16.22 23.44 -7.26
CA ALA A 32 15.97 22.23 -6.48
C ALA A 32 15.07 22.51 -5.24
N ARG A 33 15.25 23.67 -4.60
CA ARG A 33 14.43 24.10 -3.45
C ARG A 33 12.99 24.39 -3.88
N ALA A 34 12.79 25.05 -5.01
CA ALA A 34 11.46 25.33 -5.57
C ALA A 34 10.74 24.04 -5.96
N ALA A 35 11.43 23.07 -6.59
CA ALA A 35 10.86 21.76 -6.92
C ALA A 35 10.40 20.99 -5.67
N LYS A 36 11.21 20.97 -4.59
CA LYS A 36 10.84 20.37 -3.31
C LYS A 36 9.61 21.07 -2.70
N GLY A 37 9.57 22.41 -2.68
CA GLY A 37 8.45 23.20 -2.16
C GLY A 37 7.16 22.95 -2.95
N LEU A 38 7.22 22.96 -4.29
CA LEU A 38 6.08 22.68 -5.17
C LEU A 38 5.54 21.28 -4.95
N SER A 39 6.43 20.28 -4.85
CA SER A 39 6.03 18.90 -4.58
C SER A 39 5.34 18.75 -3.22
N LEU A 40 5.84 19.46 -2.19
CA LEU A 40 5.25 19.42 -0.85
C LEU A 40 3.85 20.04 -0.84
N VAL A 41 3.66 21.17 -1.54
CA VAL A 41 2.35 21.79 -1.70
C VAL A 41 1.37 20.87 -2.42
N ALA A 42 1.78 20.28 -3.55
CA ALA A 42 0.92 19.37 -4.31
C ALA A 42 0.52 18.11 -3.51
N ALA A 43 1.47 17.52 -2.78
CA ALA A 43 1.18 16.39 -1.89
C ALA A 43 0.28 16.79 -0.72
N GLY A 44 0.45 18.01 -0.18
CA GLY A 44 -0.42 18.59 0.85
C GLY A 44 -1.86 18.78 0.35
N VAL A 45 -2.03 19.31 -0.87
CA VAL A 45 -3.35 19.44 -1.52
C VAL A 45 -4.01 18.08 -1.64
N LEU A 46 -3.31 17.07 -2.17
CA LEU A 46 -3.85 15.72 -2.27
C LEU A 46 -4.26 15.18 -0.89
N ALA A 47 -3.42 15.33 0.13
CA ALA A 47 -3.70 14.79 1.47
C ALA A 47 -4.95 15.46 2.09
N VAL A 48 -5.07 16.78 2.00
CA VAL A 48 -6.23 17.52 2.53
C VAL A 48 -7.49 17.16 1.78
N VAL A 49 -7.43 17.15 0.45
CA VAL A 49 -8.58 16.78 -0.41
C VAL A 49 -9.02 15.35 -0.13
N ALA A 50 -8.09 14.41 -0.03
CA ALA A 50 -8.40 13.00 0.17
C ALA A 50 -9.07 12.75 1.53
N ILE A 51 -8.59 13.40 2.61
CA ILE A 51 -9.20 13.33 3.94
C ILE A 51 -10.61 14.00 3.92
N ALA A 52 -10.75 15.15 3.28
CA ALA A 52 -12.03 15.86 3.18
C ALA A 52 -13.08 15.03 2.42
N LEU A 53 -12.71 14.43 1.28
CA LEU A 53 -13.60 13.57 0.50
C LEU A 53 -13.97 12.30 1.27
N TRP A 54 -13.00 11.67 1.93
CA TRP A 54 -13.26 10.49 2.75
C TRP A 54 -14.24 10.80 3.90
N SER A 55 -14.05 11.92 4.58
CA SER A 55 -14.96 12.35 5.65
C SER A 55 -16.38 12.67 5.14
N ALA A 56 -16.53 13.03 3.86
CA ALA A 56 -17.81 13.36 3.22
C ALA A 56 -18.51 12.16 2.56
N MET A 57 -17.90 10.95 2.57
CA MET A 57 -18.46 9.76 1.91
C MET A 57 -19.83 9.34 2.45
N GLY A 58 -20.09 9.50 3.74
CA GLY A 58 -21.31 9.02 4.37
C GLY A 58 -21.35 7.50 4.57
N SER A 59 -22.53 6.95 4.87
CA SER A 59 -22.70 5.56 5.33
C SER A 59 -23.21 4.58 4.26
N ASP A 60 -23.63 5.06 3.09
CA ASP A 60 -24.17 4.21 2.01
C ASP A 60 -23.09 3.49 1.19
N GLY A 61 -21.86 4.00 1.24
CA GLY A 61 -20.71 3.40 0.60
C GLY A 61 -20.67 3.42 -0.93
N ALA A 62 -21.72 3.93 -1.60
CA ALA A 62 -21.83 3.98 -3.05
C ALA A 62 -20.81 4.93 -3.69
N PHE A 63 -20.65 4.83 -5.02
CA PHE A 63 -19.82 5.77 -5.76
C PHE A 63 -20.36 7.21 -5.66
N LYS A 64 -19.49 8.13 -5.27
CA LYS A 64 -19.77 9.57 -5.11
C LYS A 64 -18.72 10.44 -5.77
N PHE A 65 -19.06 11.71 -5.92
CA PHE A 65 -18.17 12.74 -6.46
C PHE A 65 -17.74 12.48 -7.90
N ALA A 66 -18.57 11.76 -8.70
CA ALA A 66 -18.28 11.40 -10.07
C ALA A 66 -17.97 12.64 -10.92
N THR A 67 -16.77 12.69 -11.50
CA THR A 67 -16.34 13.80 -12.37
C THR A 67 -16.78 13.55 -13.79
N ASN A 68 -17.16 14.61 -14.49
CA ASN A 68 -17.52 14.55 -15.91
C ASN A 68 -16.85 15.73 -16.66
N PHE A 69 -15.53 15.69 -16.75
CA PHE A 69 -14.75 16.69 -17.46
C PHE A 69 -14.32 16.14 -18.84
N PRO A 70 -14.53 16.88 -19.94
CA PRO A 70 -14.32 16.37 -21.31
C PRO A 70 -12.90 15.87 -21.62
N LEU A 71 -11.91 16.36 -20.90
CA LEU A 71 -10.47 16.06 -21.13
C LEU A 71 -9.84 15.17 -20.05
N LEU A 72 -10.59 14.79 -19.02
CA LEU A 72 -10.08 13.97 -17.93
C LEU A 72 -10.78 12.62 -17.89
N PRO A 73 -10.10 11.56 -17.43
CA PRO A 73 -10.77 10.32 -17.08
C PRO A 73 -11.89 10.56 -16.07
N GLN A 74 -12.91 9.73 -16.10
CA GLN A 74 -13.94 9.77 -15.09
C GLN A 74 -13.40 9.25 -13.77
N PHE A 75 -13.52 10.06 -12.73
CA PHE A 75 -13.13 9.72 -11.36
C PHE A 75 -14.37 9.67 -10.48
N ALA A 76 -14.42 8.72 -9.55
CA ALA A 76 -15.37 8.66 -8.46
C ALA A 76 -14.77 7.87 -7.30
N LEU A 77 -15.28 8.09 -6.10
CA LEU A 77 -14.86 7.36 -4.90
C LEU A 77 -16.04 6.59 -4.32
N ASN A 78 -15.77 5.38 -3.83
CA ASN A 78 -16.70 4.57 -3.04
C ASN A 78 -16.07 4.18 -1.70
N ALA A 79 -16.78 3.40 -0.89
CA ALA A 79 -16.30 2.99 0.43
C ALA A 79 -14.98 2.17 0.42
N VAL A 80 -14.63 1.52 -0.69
CA VAL A 80 -13.36 0.80 -0.87
C VAL A 80 -12.25 1.76 -1.29
N SER A 81 -12.52 2.60 -2.28
CA SER A 81 -11.50 3.47 -2.89
C SER A 81 -11.17 4.69 -2.03
N ALA A 82 -12.13 5.27 -1.30
CA ALA A 82 -11.92 6.48 -0.52
C ALA A 82 -10.87 6.33 0.60
N PRO A 83 -10.86 5.26 1.42
CA PRO A 83 -9.78 5.04 2.39
C PRO A 83 -8.41 4.85 1.73
N LEU A 84 -8.34 4.19 0.55
CA LEU A 84 -7.09 3.98 -0.17
C LEU A 84 -6.59 5.26 -0.86
N PHE A 85 -7.50 6.09 -1.35
CA PHE A 85 -7.19 7.44 -1.83
C PHE A 85 -6.66 8.32 -0.69
N ALA A 86 -7.26 8.24 0.50
CA ALA A 86 -6.77 8.91 1.71
C ALA A 86 -5.40 8.37 2.14
N LEU A 87 -5.17 7.06 2.06
CA LEU A 87 -3.88 6.43 2.29
C LEU A 87 -2.81 6.99 1.35
N ALA A 88 -3.12 7.13 0.04
CA ALA A 88 -2.21 7.73 -0.93
C ALA A 88 -1.88 9.19 -0.57
N GLY A 89 -2.85 9.97 -0.09
CA GLY A 89 -2.64 11.34 0.39
C GLY A 89 -1.75 11.41 1.63
N ILE A 90 -2.08 10.65 2.67
CA ILE A 90 -1.38 10.66 3.96
C ILE A 90 0.08 10.17 3.82
N VAL A 91 0.26 8.98 3.25
CA VAL A 91 1.60 8.40 3.04
C VAL A 91 2.37 9.20 2.01
N GLY A 92 1.68 9.72 0.97
CA GLY A 92 2.26 10.57 -0.06
C GLY A 92 2.84 11.85 0.52
N PHE A 93 2.09 12.55 1.35
CA PHE A 93 2.57 13.76 2.02
C PHE A 93 3.77 13.47 2.92
N ALA A 94 3.71 12.42 3.75
CA ALA A 94 4.82 12.02 4.61
C ALA A 94 6.09 11.65 3.81
N ALA A 95 5.94 10.94 2.69
CA ALA A 95 7.03 10.54 1.81
C ALA A 95 7.68 11.74 1.11
N VAL A 96 6.86 12.67 0.59
CA VAL A 96 7.34 13.91 -0.05
C VAL A 96 8.00 14.81 0.98
N TRP A 97 7.46 14.92 2.19
CA TRP A 97 8.09 15.66 3.28
C TRP A 97 9.46 15.05 3.61
N GLN A 98 9.55 13.75 3.80
CA GLN A 98 10.83 13.06 4.03
C GLN A 98 11.84 13.32 2.90
N ALA A 99 11.40 13.29 1.63
CA ALA A 99 12.23 13.61 0.48
C ALA A 99 12.69 15.07 0.47
N SER A 100 11.86 16.01 0.97
CA SER A 100 12.17 17.44 0.99
C SER A 100 13.31 17.79 1.94
N ILE A 101 13.42 17.08 3.07
CA ILE A 101 14.47 17.28 4.06
C ILE A 101 15.76 16.52 3.74
N ALA A 102 15.69 15.52 2.85
CA ALA A 102 16.86 14.76 2.44
C ALA A 102 17.75 15.57 1.48
N ASP A 103 19.07 15.49 1.70
CA ASP A 103 20.04 16.02 0.72
C ASP A 103 20.29 14.95 -0.35
N MET A 104 19.97 15.29 -1.62
CA MET A 104 20.12 14.34 -2.72
C MET A 104 20.52 15.02 -4.02
N ARG A 105 21.36 14.33 -4.78
CA ARG A 105 21.75 14.77 -6.12
C ARG A 105 20.56 14.64 -7.09
N GLY A 106 20.36 15.61 -7.95
CA GLY A 106 19.29 15.57 -8.95
C GLY A 106 17.89 15.73 -8.35
N ALA A 107 17.74 16.53 -7.29
CA ALA A 107 16.47 16.70 -6.56
C ALA A 107 15.28 17.09 -7.45
N LYS A 108 15.49 17.83 -8.57
CA LYS A 108 14.41 18.17 -9.51
C LYS A 108 13.82 16.93 -10.18
N LEU A 109 14.67 16.05 -10.71
CA LEU A 109 14.23 14.79 -11.34
C LEU A 109 13.61 13.85 -10.30
N TYR A 110 14.17 13.81 -9.08
CA TYR A 110 13.60 13.03 -7.99
C TYR A 110 12.17 13.49 -7.64
N CYS A 111 11.97 14.81 -7.49
CA CYS A 111 10.65 15.38 -7.24
C CYS A 111 9.68 15.12 -8.40
N LEU A 112 10.13 15.25 -9.64
CA LEU A 112 9.34 14.93 -10.83
C LEU A 112 8.85 13.48 -10.79
N MET A 113 9.75 12.51 -10.61
CA MET A 113 9.40 11.09 -10.53
C MET A 113 8.44 10.81 -9.36
N LEU A 114 8.68 11.43 -8.21
CA LEU A 114 7.83 11.28 -7.03
C LEU A 114 6.41 11.82 -7.25
N MET A 115 6.28 12.96 -7.95
CA MET A 115 4.98 13.55 -8.28
C MET A 115 4.21 12.71 -9.31
N VAL A 116 4.88 12.19 -10.34
CA VAL A 116 4.24 11.28 -11.31
C VAL A 116 3.75 10.01 -10.61
N MET A 117 4.57 9.43 -9.72
CA MET A 117 4.16 8.27 -8.92
C MET A 117 2.94 8.58 -8.05
N LEU A 118 2.94 9.71 -7.34
CA LEU A 118 1.86 10.09 -6.44
C LEU A 118 0.55 10.36 -7.21
N GLY A 119 0.63 11.04 -8.35
CA GLY A 119 -0.52 11.25 -9.23
C GLY A 119 -1.06 9.94 -9.80
N GLY A 120 -0.19 9.01 -10.20
CA GLY A 120 -0.57 7.67 -10.62
C GLY A 120 -1.32 6.90 -9.53
N LEU A 121 -0.83 6.94 -8.28
CA LEU A 121 -1.51 6.30 -7.15
C LEU A 121 -2.90 6.90 -6.88
N ALA A 122 -3.00 8.22 -6.88
CA ALA A 122 -4.28 8.91 -6.69
C ALA A 122 -5.27 8.58 -7.82
N GLY A 123 -4.82 8.64 -9.07
CA GLY A 123 -5.64 8.31 -10.25
C GLY A 123 -6.10 6.86 -10.27
N ALA A 124 -5.24 5.91 -9.86
CA ALA A 124 -5.55 4.49 -9.84
C ALA A 124 -6.70 4.14 -8.87
N PHE A 125 -6.75 4.79 -7.69
CA PHE A 125 -7.84 4.57 -6.73
C PHE A 125 -9.10 5.39 -7.01
N ALA A 126 -9.00 6.45 -7.81
CA ALA A 126 -10.13 7.30 -8.14
C ALA A 126 -10.80 6.95 -9.48
N SER A 127 -10.12 6.27 -10.40
CA SER A 127 -10.66 5.96 -11.72
C SER A 127 -11.76 4.91 -11.67
N THR A 128 -12.81 5.10 -12.49
CA THR A 128 -13.92 4.16 -12.69
C THR A 128 -13.84 3.41 -14.02
N ASN A 129 -12.73 3.52 -14.74
CA ASN A 129 -12.50 2.88 -16.02
C ASN A 129 -11.28 1.96 -15.94
N LEU A 130 -11.42 0.70 -16.38
CA LEU A 130 -10.40 -0.36 -16.24
C LEU A 130 -9.07 0.00 -16.93
N ILE A 131 -9.12 0.61 -18.12
CA ILE A 131 -7.90 1.01 -18.85
C ILE A 131 -7.19 2.16 -18.12
N TRP A 132 -7.94 3.12 -17.59
CA TRP A 132 -7.35 4.22 -16.83
C TRP A 132 -6.84 3.77 -15.45
N ILE A 133 -7.51 2.84 -14.77
CA ILE A 133 -6.99 2.18 -13.56
C ILE A 133 -5.62 1.56 -13.84
N TYR A 134 -5.50 0.80 -14.95
CA TYR A 134 -4.25 0.20 -15.37
C TYR A 134 -3.20 1.25 -15.76
N ALA A 135 -3.54 2.25 -16.56
CA ALA A 135 -2.61 3.30 -16.99
C ALA A 135 -2.05 4.10 -15.78
N PHE A 136 -2.89 4.46 -14.83
CA PHE A 136 -2.47 5.15 -13.62
C PHE A 136 -1.55 4.28 -12.74
N HIS A 137 -1.76 2.97 -12.70
CA HIS A 137 -0.84 2.05 -12.06
C HIS A 137 0.55 2.10 -12.72
N GLU A 138 0.64 2.11 -14.05
CA GLU A 138 1.91 2.24 -14.77
C GLU A 138 2.60 3.59 -14.51
N PHE A 139 1.84 4.68 -14.42
CA PHE A 139 2.38 5.99 -14.00
C PHE A 139 2.96 5.97 -12.58
N ALA A 140 2.52 5.06 -11.70
CA ALA A 140 3.13 4.88 -10.39
C ALA A 140 4.34 3.93 -10.43
N LEU A 141 4.32 2.92 -11.29
CA LEU A 141 5.34 1.88 -11.35
C LEU A 141 6.63 2.34 -12.03
N ILE A 142 6.53 2.96 -13.21
CA ILE A 142 7.69 3.39 -14.01
C ILE A 142 8.62 4.34 -13.23
N PRO A 143 8.12 5.39 -12.55
CA PRO A 143 8.95 6.24 -11.72
C PRO A 143 9.71 5.51 -10.62
N THR A 144 9.10 4.48 -10.03
CA THR A 144 9.76 3.67 -9.00
C THR A 144 10.98 2.94 -9.55
N PHE A 145 10.88 2.34 -10.73
CA PHE A 145 11.99 1.69 -11.41
C PHE A 145 13.13 2.68 -11.70
N VAL A 146 12.80 3.84 -12.26
CA VAL A 146 13.77 4.90 -12.56
C VAL A 146 14.46 5.37 -11.28
N ALA A 147 13.67 5.67 -10.24
CA ALA A 147 14.20 6.16 -8.97
C ALA A 147 15.12 5.15 -8.29
N MET A 148 14.76 3.87 -8.32
CA MET A 148 15.61 2.82 -7.75
C MET A 148 16.95 2.71 -8.48
N ASN A 149 16.97 2.78 -9.81
CA ASN A 149 18.20 2.73 -10.59
C ASN A 149 19.13 3.94 -10.34
N LEU A 150 18.56 5.13 -10.18
CA LEU A 150 19.33 6.37 -10.04
C LEU A 150 19.79 6.61 -8.60
N TRP A 151 18.91 6.42 -7.62
CA TRP A 151 19.15 6.81 -6.21
C TRP A 151 19.11 5.65 -5.22
N GLY A 152 18.89 4.42 -5.67
CA GLY A 152 18.85 3.25 -4.80
C GLY A 152 20.20 2.93 -4.16
N GLY A 153 20.15 2.10 -3.12
CA GLY A 153 21.32 1.64 -2.35
C GLY A 153 22.13 0.55 -3.05
N ALA A 154 22.88 -0.20 -2.27
CA ALA A 154 23.68 -1.32 -2.76
C ALA A 154 22.79 -2.37 -3.45
N GLY A 155 23.27 -2.94 -4.57
CA GLY A 155 22.53 -3.95 -5.33
C GLY A 155 21.32 -3.41 -6.13
N ARG A 156 21.13 -2.10 -6.18
CA ARG A 156 19.96 -1.44 -6.79
C ARG A 156 19.62 -1.88 -8.21
N ARG A 157 20.65 -2.10 -9.08
CA ARG A 157 20.41 -2.50 -10.47
C ARG A 157 19.76 -3.87 -10.58
N MET A 158 20.25 -4.85 -9.80
CA MET A 158 19.68 -6.18 -9.77
C MET A 158 18.27 -6.16 -9.16
N ALA A 159 18.07 -5.43 -8.05
CA ALA A 159 16.77 -5.28 -7.40
C ALA A 159 15.74 -4.59 -8.32
N ALA A 160 16.15 -3.52 -9.01
CA ALA A 160 15.29 -2.81 -9.97
C ALA A 160 14.93 -3.70 -11.17
N MET A 161 15.89 -4.44 -11.73
CA MET A 161 15.64 -5.34 -12.84
C MET A 161 14.71 -6.48 -12.43
N GLN A 162 14.95 -7.11 -11.28
CA GLN A 162 14.08 -8.16 -10.76
C GLN A 162 12.65 -7.62 -10.54
N MET A 163 12.52 -6.47 -9.92
CA MET A 163 11.21 -5.80 -9.74
C MET A 163 10.54 -5.54 -11.10
N ALA A 164 11.25 -4.95 -12.06
CA ALA A 164 10.68 -4.63 -13.36
C ALA A 164 10.16 -5.88 -14.08
N VAL A 165 10.95 -6.98 -14.12
CA VAL A 165 10.53 -8.23 -14.76
C VAL A 165 9.26 -8.80 -14.10
N TYR A 166 9.23 -8.91 -12.76
CA TYR A 166 8.06 -9.45 -12.06
C TYR A 166 6.83 -8.59 -12.26
N LEU A 167 6.96 -7.27 -12.08
CA LEU A 167 5.82 -6.36 -12.11
C LEU A 167 5.30 -6.17 -13.54
N THR A 168 6.18 -6.10 -14.55
CA THR A 168 5.74 -6.04 -15.96
C THR A 168 5.03 -7.32 -16.37
N LEU A 169 5.55 -8.50 -16.03
CA LEU A 169 4.87 -9.76 -16.33
C LEU A 169 3.52 -9.85 -15.59
N GLY A 170 3.47 -9.47 -14.30
CA GLY A 170 2.22 -9.43 -13.55
C GLY A 170 1.20 -8.46 -14.15
N ALA A 171 1.65 -7.27 -14.55
CA ALA A 171 0.81 -6.27 -15.20
C ALA A 171 0.27 -6.76 -16.56
N LEU A 172 1.10 -7.39 -17.39
CA LEU A 172 0.67 -7.96 -18.67
C LEU A 172 -0.37 -9.08 -18.48
N VAL A 173 -0.15 -9.99 -17.53
CA VAL A 173 -1.11 -11.07 -17.23
C VAL A 173 -2.44 -10.48 -16.74
N SER A 174 -2.41 -9.48 -15.84
CA SER A 174 -3.64 -8.81 -15.40
C SER A 174 -4.33 -8.03 -16.51
N LEU A 175 -3.58 -7.42 -17.45
CA LEU A 175 -4.14 -6.74 -18.61
C LEU A 175 -4.87 -7.73 -19.53
N ILE A 176 -4.30 -8.92 -19.77
CA ILE A 176 -4.97 -9.99 -20.51
C ILE A 176 -6.28 -10.37 -19.81
N GLY A 177 -6.27 -10.49 -18.48
CA GLY A 177 -7.49 -10.73 -17.69
C GLY A 177 -8.53 -9.63 -17.83
N ILE A 178 -8.13 -8.36 -17.82
CA ILE A 178 -9.02 -7.19 -18.02
C ILE A 178 -9.63 -7.20 -19.43
N ILE A 179 -8.83 -7.47 -20.46
CA ILE A 179 -9.30 -7.54 -21.84
C ILE A 179 -10.25 -8.73 -22.03
N ALA A 180 -9.94 -9.88 -21.43
CA ALA A 180 -10.80 -11.06 -21.46
C ALA A 180 -12.15 -10.79 -20.76
N LEU A 181 -12.14 -10.11 -19.60
CA LEU A 181 -13.36 -9.68 -18.92
C LEU A 181 -14.23 -8.80 -19.83
N TYR A 182 -13.63 -7.75 -20.41
CA TYR A 182 -14.32 -6.86 -21.34
C TYR A 182 -14.93 -7.62 -22.53
N ALA A 183 -14.15 -8.48 -23.16
CA ALA A 183 -14.57 -9.24 -24.35
C ALA A 183 -15.69 -10.24 -24.04
N GLN A 184 -15.60 -10.96 -22.89
CA GLN A 184 -16.61 -11.95 -22.51
C GLN A 184 -17.88 -11.31 -21.95
N ALA A 185 -17.80 -10.14 -21.33
CA ALA A 185 -18.96 -9.36 -20.92
C ALA A 185 -19.74 -8.80 -22.12
N GLY A 186 -19.08 -8.57 -23.26
CA GLY A 186 -19.67 -7.90 -24.42
C GLY A 186 -20.01 -6.42 -24.15
N ALA A 187 -19.21 -5.76 -23.31
CA ALA A 187 -19.45 -4.39 -22.91
C ALA A 187 -19.12 -3.40 -24.05
N GLU A 188 -19.81 -2.26 -24.09
CA GLU A 188 -19.57 -1.20 -25.07
C GLU A 188 -18.35 -0.33 -24.71
N GLY A 189 -17.99 -0.29 -23.41
CA GLY A 189 -16.87 0.50 -22.86
C GLY A 189 -16.14 -0.20 -21.75
N PHE A 190 -15.00 0.37 -21.34
CA PHE A 190 -14.17 -0.13 -20.22
C PHE A 190 -14.55 0.49 -18.86
N GLY A 191 -15.64 1.26 -18.77
CA GLY A 191 -16.17 1.75 -17.51
C GLY A 191 -16.70 0.61 -16.64
N LEU A 192 -16.55 0.72 -15.33
CA LEU A 192 -17.10 -0.28 -14.40
C LEU A 192 -18.63 -0.41 -14.56
N ALA A 193 -19.31 0.71 -14.79
CA ALA A 193 -20.75 0.73 -15.04
C ALA A 193 -21.11 0.04 -16.39
N ASP A 194 -20.28 0.21 -17.42
CA ASP A 194 -20.52 -0.42 -18.74
C ASP A 194 -20.42 -1.95 -18.62
N ILE A 195 -19.41 -2.43 -17.86
CA ILE A 195 -19.23 -3.86 -17.58
C ILE A 195 -20.42 -4.41 -16.77
N ASP A 196 -20.86 -3.68 -15.73
CA ASP A 196 -21.96 -4.10 -14.88
C ASP A 196 -23.26 -4.25 -15.68
N VAL A 197 -23.60 -3.24 -16.51
CA VAL A 197 -24.77 -3.28 -17.40
C VAL A 197 -24.70 -4.44 -18.39
N ALA A 198 -23.52 -4.68 -18.98
CA ALA A 198 -23.32 -5.78 -19.92
C ALA A 198 -23.51 -7.16 -19.26
N LEU A 199 -23.02 -7.33 -18.03
CA LEU A 199 -23.14 -8.59 -17.27
C LEU A 199 -24.58 -8.88 -16.82
N VAL A 200 -25.41 -7.86 -16.58
CA VAL A 200 -26.84 -8.03 -16.33
C VAL A 200 -27.54 -8.58 -17.56
N ALA A 201 -27.14 -8.13 -18.75
CA ALA A 201 -27.72 -8.56 -20.03
C ALA A 201 -27.16 -9.92 -20.50
N ASN A 202 -25.89 -10.19 -20.24
CA ASN A 202 -25.17 -11.35 -20.77
C ASN A 202 -24.15 -11.89 -19.75
N SER A 203 -24.51 -12.95 -19.04
CA SER A 203 -23.65 -13.54 -18.03
C SER A 203 -22.47 -14.32 -18.63
N ILE A 204 -21.27 -14.13 -18.06
CA ILE A 204 -20.06 -14.90 -18.43
C ILE A 204 -20.22 -16.34 -17.92
N SER A 205 -19.89 -17.35 -18.74
CA SER A 205 -19.92 -18.76 -18.34
C SER A 205 -18.98 -19.05 -17.18
N ALA A 206 -19.31 -20.07 -16.38
CA ALA A 206 -18.52 -20.43 -15.19
C ALA A 206 -17.04 -20.69 -15.50
N ASP A 207 -16.75 -21.42 -16.59
CA ASP A 207 -15.38 -21.72 -17.01
C ASP A 207 -14.61 -20.44 -17.34
N TRP A 208 -15.21 -19.53 -18.09
CA TRP A 208 -14.56 -18.24 -18.38
C TRP A 208 -14.39 -17.37 -17.15
N GLN A 209 -15.34 -17.38 -16.20
CA GLN A 209 -15.16 -16.66 -14.94
C GLN A 209 -13.95 -17.19 -14.18
N SER A 210 -13.76 -18.51 -14.10
CA SER A 210 -12.64 -19.15 -13.41
C SER A 210 -11.31 -18.82 -14.12
N TYR A 211 -11.23 -18.88 -15.45
CA TYR A 211 -10.01 -18.53 -16.19
C TYR A 211 -9.63 -17.05 -16.04
N ILE A 212 -10.60 -16.13 -16.19
CA ILE A 212 -10.34 -14.69 -16.08
C ILE A 212 -9.95 -14.34 -14.65
N PHE A 213 -10.64 -14.90 -13.65
CA PHE A 213 -10.28 -14.69 -12.25
C PHE A 213 -8.85 -15.19 -11.94
N GLY A 214 -8.48 -16.37 -12.46
CA GLY A 214 -7.11 -16.89 -12.36
C GLY A 214 -6.07 -15.96 -12.96
N LEU A 215 -6.30 -15.41 -14.17
CA LEU A 215 -5.40 -14.42 -14.80
C LEU A 215 -5.26 -13.16 -13.94
N LEU A 216 -6.37 -12.63 -13.43
CA LEU A 216 -6.36 -11.45 -12.56
C LEU A 216 -5.67 -11.76 -11.23
N LEU A 217 -5.96 -12.92 -10.62
CA LEU A 217 -5.34 -13.34 -9.37
C LEU A 217 -3.81 -13.45 -9.48
N PHE A 218 -3.30 -14.15 -10.48
CA PHE A 218 -1.85 -14.32 -10.64
C PHE A 218 -1.15 -13.04 -11.09
N GLY A 219 -1.77 -12.26 -12.00
CA GLY A 219 -1.23 -10.97 -12.43
C GLY A 219 -1.16 -9.97 -11.27
N LEU A 220 -2.30 -9.68 -10.65
CA LEU A 220 -2.40 -8.75 -9.53
C LEU A 220 -1.72 -9.29 -8.26
N GLY A 221 -1.80 -10.60 -8.01
CA GLY A 221 -1.10 -11.28 -6.92
C GLY A 221 0.42 -11.12 -7.01
N THR A 222 1.00 -11.14 -8.21
CA THR A 222 2.42 -10.83 -8.44
C THR A 222 2.75 -9.40 -8.00
N LEU A 223 1.89 -8.43 -8.33
CA LEU A 223 2.05 -7.03 -7.90
C LEU A 223 1.97 -6.87 -6.37
N VAL A 224 1.13 -7.65 -5.70
CA VAL A 224 0.98 -7.68 -4.24
C VAL A 224 2.05 -8.53 -3.55
N SER A 225 2.80 -9.33 -4.29
CA SER A 225 3.80 -10.31 -3.81
C SER A 225 3.15 -11.54 -3.14
N LEU A 226 2.10 -12.09 -3.74
CA LEU A 226 1.54 -13.38 -3.35
C LEU A 226 2.56 -14.49 -3.64
N PHE A 227 2.67 -15.47 -2.75
CA PHE A 227 3.51 -16.65 -2.98
C PHE A 227 3.06 -17.39 -4.28
N PRO A 228 3.99 -17.84 -5.13
CA PRO A 228 5.45 -17.80 -4.99
C PRO A 228 6.13 -16.54 -5.56
N PHE A 229 5.38 -15.54 -6.03
CA PHE A 229 5.87 -14.37 -6.78
C PHE A 229 6.33 -13.21 -5.89
N TYR A 230 6.87 -13.47 -4.71
CA TYR A 230 7.18 -12.45 -3.69
C TYR A 230 8.62 -11.93 -3.73
N SER A 231 9.56 -12.66 -4.33
CA SER A 231 11.01 -12.48 -4.12
C SER A 231 11.57 -11.13 -4.59
N TRP A 232 10.83 -10.42 -5.46
CA TRP A 232 11.19 -9.09 -5.94
C TRP A 232 11.03 -8.02 -4.85
N ALA A 233 9.97 -8.11 -4.02
CA ALA A 233 9.56 -7.04 -3.12
C ALA A 233 10.56 -6.76 -2.00
N PRO A 234 11.11 -7.74 -1.26
CA PRO A 234 12.07 -7.45 -0.20
C PRO A 234 13.32 -6.74 -0.69
N ARG A 235 13.88 -7.20 -1.81
CA ARG A 235 15.08 -6.59 -2.40
C ARG A 235 14.79 -5.18 -2.93
N ALA A 236 13.62 -4.99 -3.56
CA ALA A 236 13.20 -3.69 -4.06
C ALA A 236 13.07 -2.68 -2.91
N TYR A 237 12.34 -3.00 -1.84
CA TYR A 237 12.09 -2.07 -0.74
C TYR A 237 13.34 -1.76 0.08
N ALA A 238 14.22 -2.73 0.29
CA ALA A 238 15.47 -2.51 1.01
C ALA A 238 16.43 -1.59 0.22
N SER A 239 16.48 -1.71 -1.11
CA SER A 239 17.38 -0.91 -1.94
C SER A 239 16.78 0.40 -2.46
N ALA A 240 15.45 0.55 -2.49
CA ALA A 240 14.81 1.76 -2.99
C ALA A 240 15.10 3.00 -2.13
N PRO A 241 15.11 4.21 -2.73
CA PRO A 241 15.11 5.45 -1.98
C PRO A 241 13.89 5.52 -1.04
N THR A 242 14.07 6.08 0.14
CA THR A 242 13.09 5.99 1.24
C THR A 242 11.68 6.41 0.85
N ALA A 243 11.51 7.59 0.21
CA ALA A 243 10.18 8.07 -0.17
C ALA A 243 9.48 7.14 -1.17
N PHE A 244 10.23 6.57 -2.14
CA PHE A 244 9.70 5.58 -3.08
C PHE A 244 9.38 4.25 -2.39
N ALA A 245 10.21 3.80 -1.45
CA ALA A 245 9.94 2.60 -0.66
C ALA A 245 8.66 2.78 0.19
N MET A 246 8.47 3.95 0.83
CA MET A 246 7.27 4.28 1.58
C MET A 246 6.01 4.22 0.71
N LEU A 247 6.03 4.87 -0.46
CA LEU A 247 4.89 4.87 -1.39
C LEU A 247 4.65 3.50 -2.02
N HIS A 248 5.70 2.79 -2.42
CA HIS A 248 5.54 1.48 -3.05
C HIS A 248 4.98 0.45 -2.07
N ALA A 249 5.62 0.26 -0.92
CA ALA A 249 5.18 -0.72 0.08
C ALA A 249 3.88 -0.28 0.78
N GLY A 250 3.74 1.03 1.05
CA GLY A 250 2.59 1.58 1.76
C GLY A 250 1.33 1.68 0.90
N VAL A 251 1.45 2.07 -0.36
CA VAL A 251 0.30 2.42 -1.22
C VAL A 251 0.23 1.57 -2.48
N LEU A 252 1.25 1.60 -3.35
CA LEU A 252 1.20 0.95 -4.67
C LEU A 252 0.91 -0.55 -4.57
N LYS A 253 1.51 -1.23 -3.60
CA LYS A 253 1.29 -2.66 -3.37
C LYS A 253 -0.17 -3.04 -3.12
N LYS A 254 -1.01 -2.13 -2.61
CA LYS A 254 -2.45 -2.35 -2.36
C LYS A 254 -3.29 -2.33 -3.65
N PHE A 255 -2.73 -1.82 -4.73
CA PHE A 255 -3.42 -1.74 -6.01
C PHE A 255 -3.97 -3.09 -6.48
N GLY A 256 -3.17 -4.16 -6.41
CA GLY A 256 -3.63 -5.48 -6.85
C GLY A 256 -4.81 -6.01 -6.03
N LEU A 257 -4.77 -5.83 -4.69
CA LEU A 257 -5.91 -6.19 -3.82
C LEU A 257 -7.14 -5.31 -4.11
N TYR A 258 -6.92 -4.02 -4.34
CA TYR A 258 -7.99 -3.08 -4.70
C TYR A 258 -8.71 -3.52 -5.98
N VAL A 259 -7.97 -3.84 -7.04
CA VAL A 259 -8.57 -4.29 -8.31
C VAL A 259 -9.26 -5.65 -8.15
N LEU A 260 -8.73 -6.57 -7.36
CA LEU A 260 -9.44 -7.81 -7.04
C LEU A 260 -10.79 -7.51 -6.37
N ILE A 261 -10.81 -6.69 -5.32
CA ILE A 261 -12.05 -6.35 -4.57
C ILE A 261 -13.04 -5.57 -5.42
N GLN A 262 -12.55 -4.62 -6.23
CA GLN A 262 -13.41 -3.68 -6.97
C GLN A 262 -13.89 -4.24 -8.32
N VAL A 263 -13.16 -5.20 -8.89
CA VAL A 263 -13.40 -5.72 -10.24
C VAL A 263 -13.62 -7.23 -10.25
N ALA A 264 -12.61 -8.01 -9.80
CA ALA A 264 -12.65 -9.46 -9.97
C ALA A 264 -13.77 -10.11 -9.17
N TYR A 265 -13.91 -9.77 -7.89
CA TYR A 265 -14.94 -10.36 -7.03
C TYR A 265 -16.38 -9.99 -7.45
N PRO A 266 -16.70 -8.71 -7.74
CA PRO A 266 -18.06 -8.36 -8.16
C PRO A 266 -18.48 -8.98 -9.50
N PHE A 267 -17.58 -9.04 -10.46
CA PHE A 267 -17.90 -9.44 -11.83
C PHE A 267 -17.68 -10.93 -12.12
N LEU A 268 -16.92 -11.66 -11.28
CA LEU A 268 -16.50 -13.04 -11.49
C LEU A 268 -16.76 -13.89 -10.24
N ALA A 269 -17.97 -13.86 -9.71
CA ALA A 269 -18.31 -14.48 -8.44
C ALA A 269 -18.04 -16.00 -8.39
N ILE A 270 -18.37 -16.71 -9.47
CA ILE A 270 -18.12 -18.16 -9.59
C ILE A 270 -16.61 -18.43 -9.61
N GLY A 271 -15.87 -17.68 -10.43
CA GLY A 271 -14.42 -17.79 -10.48
C GLY A 271 -13.76 -17.48 -9.13
N ALA A 272 -14.27 -16.48 -8.40
CA ALA A 272 -13.79 -16.17 -7.05
C ALA A 272 -13.97 -17.34 -6.08
N ALA A 273 -15.12 -18.01 -6.15
CA ALA A 273 -15.41 -19.18 -5.32
C ALA A 273 -14.47 -20.37 -5.66
N ASP A 274 -14.25 -20.65 -6.94
CA ASP A 274 -13.35 -21.72 -7.40
C ASP A 274 -11.91 -21.52 -6.90
N TRP A 275 -11.43 -20.27 -6.87
CA TRP A 275 -10.06 -19.94 -6.45
C TRP A 275 -9.90 -19.67 -4.95
N SER A 276 -10.98 -19.61 -4.17
CA SER A 276 -10.96 -19.18 -2.76
C SER A 276 -10.01 -20.01 -1.90
N LEU A 277 -10.08 -21.35 -1.99
CA LEU A 277 -9.18 -22.25 -1.25
C LEU A 277 -7.72 -22.10 -1.71
N THR A 278 -7.49 -21.94 -3.01
CA THR A 278 -6.14 -21.70 -3.57
C THR A 278 -5.57 -20.39 -3.02
N ILE A 279 -6.35 -19.31 -2.98
CA ILE A 279 -5.95 -18.04 -2.38
C ILE A 279 -5.57 -18.25 -0.92
N ALA A 280 -6.38 -18.95 -0.15
CA ALA A 280 -6.11 -19.21 1.27
C ALA A 280 -4.81 -19.98 1.48
N VAL A 281 -4.55 -21.02 0.69
CA VAL A 281 -3.29 -21.80 0.78
C VAL A 281 -2.08 -20.96 0.41
N LEU A 282 -2.10 -20.25 -0.71
CA LEU A 282 -0.99 -19.37 -1.11
C LEU A 282 -0.75 -18.25 -0.09
N ALA A 283 -1.81 -17.70 0.49
CA ALA A 283 -1.73 -16.69 1.55
C ALA A 283 -1.12 -17.24 2.84
N LEU A 284 -1.41 -18.49 3.22
CA LEU A 284 -0.73 -19.13 4.36
C LEU A 284 0.78 -19.26 4.14
N PHE A 285 1.25 -19.53 2.92
CA PHE A 285 2.68 -19.47 2.62
C PHE A 285 3.26 -18.07 2.83
N ASN A 286 2.52 -17.00 2.48
CA ASN A 286 2.95 -15.64 2.82
C ASN A 286 3.04 -15.46 4.34
N VAL A 287 2.02 -15.85 5.09
CA VAL A 287 1.97 -15.64 6.54
C VAL A 287 3.05 -16.46 7.26
N ILE A 288 3.13 -17.74 6.99
CA ILE A 288 4.00 -18.67 7.73
C ILE A 288 5.40 -18.70 7.15
N PHE A 289 5.55 -19.09 5.87
CA PHE A 289 6.87 -19.29 5.27
C PHE A 289 7.64 -17.98 5.15
N ILE A 290 7.00 -16.92 4.59
CA ILE A 290 7.66 -15.61 4.51
C ILE A 290 7.81 -14.98 5.89
N GLY A 291 6.88 -15.23 6.82
CA GLY A 291 7.02 -14.84 8.23
C GLY A 291 8.28 -15.44 8.87
N LEU A 292 8.55 -16.73 8.68
CA LEU A 292 9.77 -17.39 9.16
C LEU A 292 11.02 -16.84 8.46
N LEU A 293 10.95 -16.55 7.16
CA LEU A 293 12.03 -15.85 6.46
C LEU A 293 12.29 -14.46 7.05
N THR A 294 11.25 -13.74 7.47
CA THR A 294 11.36 -12.44 8.16
C THR A 294 12.11 -12.59 9.49
N MET A 295 11.79 -13.62 10.26
CA MET A 295 12.52 -13.93 11.49
C MET A 295 14.00 -14.25 11.26
N ALA A 296 14.37 -14.83 10.11
CA ALA A 296 15.74 -15.14 9.77
C ALA A 296 16.57 -13.92 9.31
N GLN A 297 15.93 -12.78 8.99
CA GLN A 297 16.65 -11.60 8.50
C GLN A 297 17.50 -10.95 9.62
N ARG A 298 18.73 -10.58 9.24
CA ARG A 298 19.66 -9.84 10.10
C ARG A 298 19.67 -8.35 9.78
N ASP A 299 19.45 -7.99 8.52
CA ASP A 299 19.34 -6.62 8.03
C ASP A 299 17.96 -6.04 8.40
N LEU A 300 17.97 -4.83 8.98
CA LEU A 300 16.78 -4.15 9.48
C LEU A 300 15.79 -3.84 8.35
N LYS A 301 16.25 -3.29 7.21
CA LYS A 301 15.38 -2.97 6.08
C LYS A 301 14.84 -4.21 5.39
N MET A 302 15.65 -5.26 5.25
CA MET A 302 15.21 -6.53 4.70
C MET A 302 14.14 -7.16 5.59
N MET A 303 14.30 -7.13 6.92
CA MET A 303 13.27 -7.60 7.85
C MET A 303 11.95 -6.86 7.66
N VAL A 304 11.96 -5.53 7.60
CA VAL A 304 10.75 -4.72 7.36
C VAL A 304 10.14 -5.03 5.99
N ALA A 305 10.96 -5.22 4.97
CA ALA A 305 10.51 -5.54 3.62
C ALA A 305 9.84 -6.93 3.53
N TYR A 306 10.42 -7.96 4.15
CA TYR A 306 9.81 -9.29 4.24
C TYR A 306 8.54 -9.28 5.09
N SER A 307 8.51 -8.54 6.21
CA SER A 307 7.31 -8.42 7.03
C SER A 307 6.13 -7.85 6.22
N SER A 308 6.38 -6.88 5.33
CA SER A 308 5.35 -6.36 4.42
C SER A 308 4.78 -7.42 3.47
N VAL A 309 5.58 -8.40 3.06
CA VAL A 309 5.10 -9.52 2.23
C VAL A 309 4.24 -10.48 3.05
N ALA A 310 4.68 -10.80 4.27
CA ALA A 310 3.93 -11.67 5.17
C ALA A 310 2.54 -11.10 5.50
N HIS A 311 2.45 -9.80 5.81
CA HIS A 311 1.16 -9.15 6.12
C HIS A 311 0.20 -9.08 4.91
N MET A 312 0.69 -9.06 3.67
CA MET A 312 -0.21 -9.19 2.52
C MET A 312 -0.90 -10.56 2.49
N GLY A 313 -0.29 -11.60 3.06
CA GLY A 313 -0.95 -12.88 3.28
C GLY A 313 -2.23 -12.74 4.10
N ILE A 314 -2.25 -11.93 5.16
CA ILE A 314 -3.46 -11.67 5.96
C ILE A 314 -4.56 -11.02 5.09
N CYS A 315 -4.21 -10.06 4.22
CA CYS A 315 -5.18 -9.47 3.30
C CYS A 315 -5.78 -10.52 2.35
N PHE A 316 -4.95 -11.37 1.75
CA PHE A 316 -5.44 -12.45 0.89
C PHE A 316 -6.27 -13.50 1.63
N LEU A 317 -5.93 -13.82 2.90
CA LEU A 317 -6.75 -14.68 3.74
C LEU A 317 -8.15 -14.07 3.95
N GLY A 318 -8.24 -12.75 4.17
CA GLY A 318 -9.52 -12.04 4.25
C GLY A 318 -10.33 -12.15 2.96
N LEU A 319 -9.68 -11.98 1.79
CA LEU A 319 -10.33 -12.13 0.48
C LEU A 319 -10.83 -13.56 0.24
N ALA A 320 -10.05 -14.57 0.64
CA ALA A 320 -10.40 -15.96 0.47
C ALA A 320 -11.73 -16.34 1.16
N THR A 321 -12.12 -15.66 2.23
CA THR A 321 -13.38 -15.92 2.93
C THR A 321 -14.62 -15.48 2.15
N MET A 322 -14.48 -14.60 1.17
CA MET A 322 -15.58 -14.03 0.37
C MET A 322 -16.72 -13.42 1.22
N SER A 323 -16.44 -13.04 2.44
CA SER A 323 -17.42 -12.49 3.38
C SER A 323 -17.22 -11.00 3.59
N VAL A 324 -18.30 -10.29 3.93
CA VAL A 324 -18.26 -8.84 4.27
C VAL A 324 -17.22 -8.58 5.36
N LEU A 325 -17.19 -9.41 6.42
CA LEU A 325 -16.26 -9.24 7.53
C LEU A 325 -14.80 -9.47 7.12
N GLY A 326 -14.52 -10.52 6.33
CA GLY A 326 -13.15 -10.86 5.92
C GLY A 326 -12.59 -9.87 4.91
N VAL A 327 -13.37 -9.48 3.90
CA VAL A 327 -12.97 -8.49 2.91
C VAL A 327 -12.87 -7.10 3.54
N GLY A 328 -13.80 -6.74 4.42
CA GLY A 328 -13.72 -5.51 5.22
C GLY A 328 -12.47 -5.46 6.09
N GLY A 329 -12.12 -6.58 6.74
CA GLY A 329 -10.88 -6.75 7.49
C GLY A 329 -9.63 -6.61 6.60
N ALA A 330 -9.65 -7.15 5.39
CA ALA A 330 -8.56 -6.98 4.43
C ALA A 330 -8.35 -5.50 4.05
N ILE A 331 -9.42 -4.73 3.84
CA ILE A 331 -9.34 -3.30 3.52
C ILE A 331 -8.79 -2.49 4.71
N LEU A 332 -9.27 -2.77 5.93
CA LEU A 332 -8.70 -2.20 7.15
C LEU A 332 -7.19 -2.50 7.27
N MET A 333 -6.81 -3.75 6.97
CA MET A 333 -5.41 -4.17 6.98
C MET A 333 -4.60 -3.48 5.87
N MET A 334 -5.16 -3.27 4.67
CA MET A 334 -4.51 -2.52 3.60
C MET A 334 -4.19 -1.10 4.04
N PHE A 335 -5.11 -0.43 4.73
CA PHE A 335 -4.92 0.92 5.25
C PHE A 335 -3.89 0.94 6.39
N GLY A 336 -4.10 0.15 7.45
CA GLY A 336 -3.23 0.11 8.63
C GLY A 336 -1.80 -0.30 8.30
N HIS A 337 -1.65 -1.41 7.55
CA HIS A 337 -0.34 -1.87 7.08
C HIS A 337 0.33 -0.83 6.15
N GLY A 338 -0.45 -0.13 5.32
CA GLY A 338 0.07 0.90 4.44
C GLY A 338 0.81 2.00 5.20
N ILE A 339 0.20 2.49 6.27
CA ILE A 339 0.80 3.52 7.12
C ILE A 339 1.95 2.95 7.95
N SER A 340 1.76 1.78 8.59
CA SER A 340 2.78 1.20 9.49
C SER A 340 4.07 0.82 8.76
N VAL A 341 3.99 0.24 7.56
CA VAL A 341 5.18 -0.12 6.78
C VAL A 341 5.89 1.12 6.22
N ALA A 342 5.15 2.16 5.82
CA ALA A 342 5.76 3.42 5.39
C ALA A 342 6.56 4.06 6.54
N LEU A 343 5.98 4.09 7.75
CA LEU A 343 6.64 4.55 8.95
C LEU A 343 7.89 3.71 9.28
N MET A 344 7.78 2.38 9.27
CA MET A 344 8.90 1.49 9.54
C MET A 344 10.06 1.66 8.55
N LEU A 345 9.79 1.80 7.24
CA LEU A 345 10.81 2.03 6.22
C LEU A 345 11.50 3.39 6.39
N MET A 346 10.75 4.42 6.75
CA MET A 346 11.28 5.74 7.07
C MET A 346 12.21 5.69 8.29
N LEU A 347 11.72 5.13 9.40
CA LEU A 347 12.49 5.03 10.66
C LEU A 347 13.73 4.14 10.50
N SER A 348 13.62 3.01 9.79
CA SER A 348 14.76 2.14 9.49
C SER A 348 15.86 2.88 8.73
N THR A 349 15.49 3.73 7.77
CA THR A 349 16.47 4.58 7.07
C THR A 349 17.11 5.58 8.01
N MET A 350 16.33 6.22 8.90
CA MET A 350 16.86 7.16 9.88
C MET A 350 17.86 6.49 10.86
N ILE A 351 17.57 5.26 11.27
CA ILE A 351 18.47 4.44 12.09
C ILE A 351 19.77 4.16 11.34
N ILE A 352 19.67 3.65 10.11
CA ILE A 352 20.83 3.31 9.28
C ILE A 352 21.70 4.55 8.99
N ASN A 353 21.09 5.69 8.70
CA ASN A 353 21.84 6.93 8.44
C ASN A 353 22.64 7.40 9.67
N ARG A 354 22.10 7.19 10.88
CA ARG A 354 22.77 7.57 12.14
C ARG A 354 23.86 6.57 12.53
N THR A 355 23.57 5.28 12.42
CA THR A 355 24.49 4.22 12.87
C THR A 355 25.54 3.87 11.81
N GLY A 356 25.19 4.00 10.52
CA GLY A 356 25.96 3.46 9.41
C GLY A 356 25.88 1.93 9.31
N GLN A 357 25.04 1.28 10.13
CA GLN A 357 24.88 -0.17 10.19
C GLN A 357 23.54 -0.59 9.60
N TRP A 358 23.55 -1.72 8.87
CA TRP A 358 22.35 -2.36 8.32
C TRP A 358 21.92 -3.55 9.17
N GLU A 359 22.92 -4.24 9.74
CA GLU A 359 22.74 -5.44 10.54
C GLU A 359 22.36 -5.06 11.99
N MET A 360 21.21 -5.57 12.45
CA MET A 360 20.65 -5.23 13.77
C MET A 360 21.58 -5.62 14.92
N SER A 361 22.32 -6.73 14.80
CA SER A 361 23.28 -7.19 15.82
C SER A 361 24.50 -6.28 15.99
N LYS A 362 24.76 -5.38 15.02
CA LYS A 362 25.84 -4.39 15.05
C LYS A 362 25.41 -3.01 15.55
N MET A 363 24.21 -2.91 16.13
CA MET A 363 23.63 -1.69 16.69
C MET A 363 23.67 -1.77 18.24
N GLY A 364 22.54 -1.66 18.90
CA GLY A 364 22.37 -1.72 20.35
C GLY A 364 22.43 -0.37 21.05
N GLY A 365 21.73 -0.26 22.17
CA GLY A 365 21.80 0.90 23.06
C GLY A 365 21.25 2.22 22.53
N LEU A 366 20.63 2.25 21.34
CA LEU A 366 20.19 3.50 20.68
C LEU A 366 19.15 4.28 21.50
N TYR A 367 18.40 3.61 22.38
CA TYR A 367 17.40 4.30 23.21
C TYR A 367 18.02 5.41 24.10
N ARG A 368 19.26 5.25 24.55
CA ARG A 368 19.96 6.26 25.37
C ARG A 368 20.30 7.53 24.60
N LYS A 369 20.54 7.44 23.27
CA LYS A 369 20.95 8.57 22.42
C LYS A 369 19.80 9.12 21.55
N ALA A 370 18.84 8.28 21.20
CA ALA A 370 17.73 8.63 20.34
C ALA A 370 16.39 8.07 20.88
N PRO A 371 15.93 8.52 22.08
CA PRO A 371 14.73 8.02 22.71
C PRO A 371 13.45 8.29 21.90
N VAL A 372 13.34 9.43 21.21
CA VAL A 372 12.17 9.76 20.39
C VAL A 372 12.10 8.86 19.15
N LEU A 373 13.24 8.63 18.48
CA LEU A 373 13.33 7.67 17.37
C LEU A 373 12.92 6.26 17.85
N GLY A 374 13.37 5.86 19.04
CA GLY A 374 13.00 4.60 19.67
C GLY A 374 11.51 4.50 19.95
N ALA A 375 10.89 5.55 20.49
CA ALA A 375 9.45 5.58 20.75
C ALA A 375 8.62 5.43 19.48
N PHE A 376 8.97 6.14 18.39
CA PHE A 376 8.30 5.98 17.10
C PHE A 376 8.50 4.58 16.49
N PHE A 377 9.70 4.01 16.64
CA PHE A 377 9.99 2.67 16.14
C PHE A 377 9.20 1.60 16.90
N VAL A 378 9.09 1.72 18.22
CA VAL A 378 8.26 0.83 19.06
C VAL A 378 6.79 0.96 18.69
N ALA A 379 6.27 2.18 18.53
CA ALA A 379 4.88 2.40 18.09
C ALA A 379 4.60 1.78 16.71
N ALA A 380 5.51 1.97 15.75
CA ALA A 380 5.39 1.38 14.41
C ALA A 380 5.46 -0.16 14.44
N SER A 381 6.32 -0.73 15.30
CA SER A 381 6.43 -2.18 15.51
C SER A 381 5.16 -2.75 16.13
N PHE A 382 4.60 -2.09 17.15
CA PHE A 382 3.36 -2.51 17.79
C PHE A 382 2.15 -2.38 16.85
N ALA A 383 2.12 -1.35 16.01
CA ALA A 383 1.14 -1.27 14.94
C ALA A 383 1.27 -2.44 13.96
N GLY A 384 2.50 -2.81 13.56
CA GLY A 384 2.77 -3.95 12.69
C GLY A 384 2.39 -5.31 13.29
N VAL A 385 2.50 -5.47 14.62
CA VAL A 385 2.08 -6.70 15.35
C VAL A 385 0.55 -6.78 15.52
N GLY A 386 -0.17 -5.69 15.26
CA GLY A 386 -1.62 -5.65 15.46
C GLY A 386 -2.01 -5.46 16.92
N LEU A 387 -1.29 -4.62 17.69
CA LEU A 387 -1.71 -4.31 19.06
C LEU A 387 -3.01 -3.49 19.07
N PRO A 388 -3.94 -3.76 20.02
CA PRO A 388 -5.13 -2.94 20.23
C PRO A 388 -4.78 -1.45 20.40
N GLY A 389 -5.55 -0.59 19.73
CA GLY A 389 -5.30 0.85 19.65
C GLY A 389 -4.65 1.30 18.34
N PHE A 390 -4.09 0.37 17.55
CA PHE A 390 -3.59 0.64 16.20
C PHE A 390 -4.52 0.05 15.11
N ALA A 391 -4.48 0.65 13.92
CA ALA A 391 -5.38 0.29 12.82
C ALA A 391 -5.32 -1.19 12.40
N ASN A 392 -4.14 -1.81 12.41
CA ASN A 392 -3.93 -3.19 11.98
C ASN A 392 -4.70 -4.19 12.82
N PHE A 393 -4.87 -3.93 14.13
CA PHE A 393 -5.61 -4.82 15.06
C PHE A 393 -7.00 -5.18 14.53
N TRP A 394 -7.76 -4.18 14.08
CA TRP A 394 -9.11 -4.40 13.60
C TRP A 394 -9.14 -5.21 12.30
N GLY A 395 -8.16 -4.98 11.42
CA GLY A 395 -8.02 -5.74 10.18
C GLY A 395 -7.72 -7.21 10.46
N GLU A 396 -6.73 -7.50 11.31
CA GLU A 396 -6.34 -8.87 11.68
C GLU A 396 -7.47 -9.59 12.41
N LEU A 397 -8.10 -8.95 13.39
CA LEU A 397 -9.19 -9.52 14.15
C LEU A 397 -10.38 -9.89 13.25
N SER A 398 -10.79 -8.99 12.35
CA SER A 398 -11.90 -9.22 11.42
C SER A 398 -11.59 -10.38 10.46
N VAL A 399 -10.37 -10.43 9.91
CA VAL A 399 -9.93 -11.52 9.04
C VAL A 399 -9.94 -12.85 9.78
N LEU A 400 -9.36 -12.95 10.99
CA LEU A 400 -9.32 -14.17 11.75
C LEU A 400 -10.72 -14.64 12.17
N THR A 401 -11.60 -13.71 12.57
CA THR A 401 -12.99 -14.02 12.91
C THR A 401 -13.73 -14.62 11.69
N SER A 402 -13.53 -14.04 10.51
CA SER A 402 -14.11 -14.54 9.27
C SER A 402 -13.52 -15.90 8.86
N LEU A 403 -12.21 -16.08 9.02
CA LEU A 403 -11.52 -17.34 8.74
C LEU A 403 -12.01 -18.51 9.61
N TRP A 404 -12.42 -18.24 10.86
CA TRP A 404 -12.97 -19.28 11.72
C TRP A 404 -14.20 -19.94 11.11
N ASN A 405 -15.07 -19.15 10.50
CA ASN A 405 -16.26 -19.66 9.80
C ASN A 405 -15.91 -20.32 8.46
N PHE A 406 -14.88 -19.85 7.77
CA PHE A 406 -14.41 -20.42 6.50
C PHE A 406 -13.70 -21.76 6.70
N SER A 407 -12.71 -21.81 7.60
CA SER A 407 -11.97 -23.02 7.99
C SER A 407 -11.22 -22.79 9.29
N PRO A 408 -11.60 -23.44 10.41
CA PRO A 408 -10.88 -23.35 11.68
C PRO A 408 -9.39 -23.70 11.56
N THR A 409 -9.04 -24.67 10.72
CA THR A 409 -7.63 -25.05 10.48
C THR A 409 -6.85 -23.91 9.86
N ILE A 410 -7.38 -23.26 8.82
CA ILE A 410 -6.74 -22.12 8.16
C ILE A 410 -6.66 -20.92 9.12
N CYS A 411 -7.68 -20.70 9.93
CA CYS A 411 -7.68 -19.68 10.98
C CYS A 411 -6.55 -19.89 11.99
N ILE A 412 -6.41 -21.10 12.55
CA ILE A 412 -5.34 -21.42 13.52
C ILE A 412 -3.96 -21.23 12.88
N LEU A 413 -3.77 -21.72 11.66
CA LEU A 413 -2.52 -21.52 10.93
C LEU A 413 -2.25 -20.03 10.64
N GLY A 414 -3.26 -19.28 10.21
CA GLY A 414 -3.16 -17.84 9.99
C GLY A 414 -2.81 -17.05 11.25
N ALA A 415 -3.40 -17.42 12.38
CA ALA A 415 -3.13 -16.80 13.69
C ALA A 415 -1.66 -16.97 14.15
N THR A 416 -0.93 -18.00 13.69
CA THR A 416 0.51 -18.12 13.96
C THR A 416 1.31 -16.95 13.43
N GLY A 417 0.80 -16.25 12.40
CA GLY A 417 1.42 -15.04 11.84
C GLY A 417 1.59 -13.93 12.86
N ILE A 418 0.64 -13.77 13.81
CA ILE A 418 0.72 -12.79 14.88
C ILE A 418 1.90 -13.10 15.81
N ILE A 419 2.07 -14.37 16.18
CA ILE A 419 3.20 -14.80 17.03
C ILE A 419 4.53 -14.54 16.32
N ILE A 420 4.61 -14.91 15.04
CA ILE A 420 5.80 -14.69 14.20
C ILE A 420 6.12 -13.19 14.10
N SER A 421 5.10 -12.35 13.88
CA SER A 421 5.26 -10.90 13.76
C SER A 421 5.76 -10.28 15.08
N ALA A 422 5.25 -10.72 16.21
CA ALA A 422 5.70 -10.29 17.52
C ALA A 422 7.19 -10.64 17.77
N ILE A 423 7.60 -11.87 17.42
CA ILE A 423 8.98 -12.33 17.63
C ILE A 423 9.99 -11.47 16.84
N TYR A 424 9.81 -11.27 15.54
CA TYR A 424 10.79 -10.48 14.78
C TYR A 424 10.75 -8.99 15.15
N SER A 425 9.59 -8.43 15.48
CA SER A 425 9.45 -7.02 15.88
C SER A 425 10.11 -6.76 17.24
N LEU A 426 9.86 -7.59 18.26
CA LEU A 426 10.49 -7.47 19.57
C LEU A 426 12.00 -7.70 19.48
N ARG A 427 12.44 -8.67 18.66
CA ARG A 427 13.87 -8.87 18.41
C ARG A 427 14.54 -7.64 17.80
N ALA A 428 13.88 -6.98 16.84
CA ALA A 428 14.40 -5.76 16.24
C ALA A 428 14.51 -4.63 17.26
N ILE A 429 13.48 -4.43 18.10
CA ILE A 429 13.51 -3.46 19.20
C ILE A 429 14.67 -3.76 20.14
N ALA A 430 14.80 -5.01 20.58
CA ALA A 430 15.86 -5.44 21.51
C ALA A 430 17.26 -5.21 20.92
N ASN A 431 17.52 -5.65 19.70
CA ASN A 431 18.83 -5.56 19.09
C ASN A 431 19.24 -4.13 18.71
N VAL A 432 18.28 -3.28 18.36
CA VAL A 432 18.58 -1.91 17.88
C VAL A 432 18.63 -0.92 19.06
N PHE A 433 17.68 -1.00 19.97
CA PHE A 433 17.47 0.05 20.97
C PHE A 433 17.92 -0.32 22.37
N MET A 434 17.91 -1.62 22.73
CA MET A 434 18.23 -2.08 24.09
C MET A 434 19.69 -2.51 24.24
N GLY A 435 20.09 -2.76 25.48
CA GLY A 435 21.43 -3.25 25.80
C GLY A 435 22.54 -2.19 25.71
N GLU A 436 23.75 -2.66 25.52
CA GLU A 436 24.93 -1.83 25.29
C GLU A 436 25.21 -1.69 23.79
N PRO A 437 25.83 -0.58 23.35
CA PRO A 437 26.20 -0.41 21.95
C PRO A 437 27.18 -1.49 21.50
N ALA A 438 26.96 -2.04 20.30
CA ALA A 438 27.88 -3.02 19.72
C ALA A 438 29.25 -2.38 19.45
N PRO A 439 30.36 -3.18 19.45
CA PRO A 439 31.69 -2.65 19.21
C PRO A 439 31.83 -1.86 17.90
N GLU A 440 31.12 -2.29 16.85
CA GLU A 440 31.10 -1.62 15.54
C GLU A 440 30.45 -0.22 15.59
N LEU A 441 29.60 0.03 16.56
CA LEU A 441 28.96 1.31 16.77
C LEU A 441 29.71 2.23 17.74
N ALA A 442 30.60 1.69 18.57
CA ALA A 442 31.24 2.40 19.67
C ALA A 442 31.92 3.72 19.24
N ALA A 443 32.62 3.73 18.10
CA ALA A 443 33.30 4.94 17.60
C ALA A 443 32.35 6.07 17.17
N LYS A 444 31.10 5.76 16.79
CA LYS A 444 30.08 6.72 16.36
C LYS A 444 29.04 7.01 17.44
N TYR A 445 28.98 6.19 18.49
CA TYR A 445 27.86 6.19 19.43
C TYR A 445 27.60 7.56 20.06
N ASP A 446 28.67 8.27 20.47
CA ASP A 446 28.55 9.58 21.08
C ASP A 446 28.10 10.69 20.14
N THR A 447 28.26 10.50 18.85
CA THR A 447 27.83 11.46 17.81
C THR A 447 26.38 11.25 17.36
N ILE A 448 25.71 10.18 17.81
CA ILE A 448 24.33 9.89 17.45
C ILE A 448 23.39 10.88 18.13
N GLY A 449 22.67 11.65 17.31
CA GLY A 449 21.60 12.55 17.76
C GLY A 449 20.21 11.95 17.55
N ASP A 450 19.23 12.45 18.31
CA ASP A 450 17.82 12.08 18.15
C ASP A 450 17.18 12.76 16.93
N MET A 451 15.91 12.52 16.71
CA MET A 451 15.13 13.09 15.59
C MET A 451 15.03 14.62 15.68
N THR A 452 15.30 15.27 14.58
CA THR A 452 15.01 16.70 14.38
C THR A 452 13.50 16.95 14.30
N LEU A 453 13.06 18.19 14.51
CA LEU A 453 11.65 18.54 14.38
C LEU A 453 11.10 18.20 12.97
N ALA A 454 11.90 18.44 11.93
CA ALA A 454 11.53 18.13 10.56
C ALA A 454 11.33 16.61 10.31
N GLU A 455 12.07 15.77 11.00
CA GLU A 455 11.91 14.30 10.94
C GLU A 455 10.71 13.79 11.75
N LYS A 456 10.37 14.48 12.84
CA LYS A 456 9.24 14.11 13.72
C LYS A 456 7.88 14.32 13.04
N ILE A 457 7.74 15.36 12.21
CA ILE A 457 6.46 15.72 11.58
C ILE A 457 5.89 14.57 10.74
N PRO A 458 6.58 14.00 9.72
CA PRO A 458 6.04 12.90 8.94
C PRO A 458 5.80 11.64 9.78
N ALA A 459 6.65 11.36 10.79
CA ALA A 459 6.45 10.25 11.71
C ALA A 459 5.16 10.41 12.53
N LEU A 460 4.92 11.62 13.06
CA LEU A 460 3.73 11.93 13.85
C LEU A 460 2.45 11.83 13.01
N ILE A 461 2.45 12.32 11.77
CA ILE A 461 1.30 12.21 10.86
C ILE A 461 0.93 10.73 10.64
N LEU A 462 1.92 9.88 10.39
CA LEU A 462 1.69 8.45 10.20
C LEU A 462 1.20 7.77 11.47
N VAL A 463 1.75 8.08 12.64
CA VAL A 463 1.28 7.53 13.93
C VAL A 463 -0.15 7.99 14.23
N ILE A 464 -0.48 9.27 14.01
CA ILE A 464 -1.86 9.78 14.18
C ILE A 464 -2.81 9.00 13.28
N GLY A 465 -2.48 8.76 12.01
CA GLY A 465 -3.30 7.96 11.09
C GLY A 465 -3.57 6.56 11.61
N LEU A 466 -2.55 5.90 12.19
CA LEU A 466 -2.70 4.57 12.81
C LEU A 466 -3.60 4.58 14.04
N LEU A 467 -3.47 5.59 14.90
CA LEU A 467 -4.26 5.73 16.13
C LEU A 467 -5.71 6.13 15.83
N VAL A 468 -5.94 7.04 14.88
CA VAL A 468 -7.30 7.47 14.52
C VAL A 468 -8.14 6.27 14.09
N VAL A 469 -7.66 5.44 13.18
CA VAL A 469 -8.39 4.24 12.75
C VAL A 469 -8.36 3.16 13.84
N GLY A 470 -7.30 3.08 14.63
CA GLY A 470 -7.18 2.14 15.74
C GLY A 470 -8.23 2.38 16.84
N PHE A 471 -8.51 3.62 17.19
CA PHE A 471 -9.55 3.99 18.16
C PHE A 471 -10.94 4.19 17.56
N PHE A 472 -11.00 4.59 16.29
CA PHE A 472 -12.26 4.86 15.58
C PHE A 472 -12.37 4.06 14.27
N PRO A 473 -12.42 2.71 14.30
CA PRO A 473 -12.48 1.88 13.09
C PRO A 473 -13.73 2.16 12.24
N LYS A 474 -14.79 2.66 12.85
CA LYS A 474 -16.02 3.08 12.14
C LYS A 474 -15.79 4.13 11.07
N THR A 475 -14.69 4.86 11.10
CA THR A 475 -14.31 5.79 10.03
C THR A 475 -14.10 5.07 8.68
N ILE A 476 -13.76 3.80 8.69
CA ILE A 476 -13.65 2.96 7.49
C ILE A 476 -14.85 2.02 7.37
N THR A 477 -15.27 1.34 8.45
CA THR A 477 -16.20 0.20 8.35
C THR A 477 -17.64 0.63 8.04
N THR A 478 -18.13 1.78 8.50
CA THR A 478 -19.56 2.13 8.39
C THR A 478 -20.08 2.12 6.93
N GLY A 479 -19.39 2.81 6.01
CA GLY A 479 -19.78 2.80 4.59
C GLY A 479 -19.35 1.53 3.88
N LEU A 480 -18.27 0.90 4.36
CA LEU A 480 -17.70 -0.31 3.78
C LEU A 480 -18.61 -1.52 3.95
N ASP A 481 -19.17 -1.73 5.16
CA ASP A 481 -20.09 -2.84 5.43
C ASP A 481 -21.35 -2.73 4.55
N SER A 482 -21.88 -1.51 4.38
CA SER A 482 -23.02 -1.26 3.50
C SER A 482 -22.70 -1.59 2.04
N TYR A 483 -21.55 -1.11 1.53
CA TYR A 483 -21.12 -1.38 0.15
C TYR A 483 -20.86 -2.86 -0.08
N LEU A 484 -20.09 -3.53 0.76
CA LEU A 484 -19.76 -4.94 0.60
C LEU A 484 -21.03 -5.82 0.68
N SER A 485 -21.98 -5.47 1.55
CA SER A 485 -23.26 -6.20 1.63
C SER A 485 -24.12 -6.04 0.38
N SER A 486 -23.94 -4.97 -0.40
CA SER A 486 -24.64 -4.78 -1.68
C SER A 486 -24.03 -5.60 -2.83
N VAL A 487 -22.79 -6.09 -2.68
CA VAL A 487 -22.13 -6.95 -3.67
C VAL A 487 -22.55 -8.40 -3.45
N PRO A 488 -23.23 -9.06 -4.41
CA PRO A 488 -23.78 -10.40 -4.21
C PRO A 488 -22.74 -11.44 -3.80
N THR A 489 -21.53 -11.33 -4.31
CA THR A 489 -20.40 -12.25 -4.01
C THR A 489 -20.05 -12.30 -2.53
N PHE A 490 -20.18 -11.19 -1.80
CA PHE A 490 -19.83 -11.11 -0.37
C PHE A 490 -21.02 -11.33 0.56
N SER A 491 -22.26 -11.18 0.08
CA SER A 491 -23.48 -11.31 0.88
C SER A 491 -23.98 -12.75 1.01
N GLN A 492 -23.53 -13.68 0.16
CA GLN A 492 -23.99 -15.07 0.13
C GLN A 492 -23.33 -15.98 1.19
N THR A 493 -22.19 -15.59 1.74
CA THR A 493 -21.49 -16.32 2.81
C THR A 493 -21.96 -15.80 4.17
N LYS A 494 -23.02 -16.43 4.72
CA LYS A 494 -23.44 -16.25 6.12
C LYS A 494 -22.69 -17.20 7.04
#